data_04651dcd0849d545f896205ebd67fb21
#
_entry.id   04651dcd0849d545f896205ebd67fb21
#
_cell.length_a   1.000
_cell.length_b   1.000
_cell.length_c   1.000
_cell.angle_alpha   90.00
_cell.angle_beta   90.00
_cell.angle_gamma   90.00
#
_symmetry.space_group_name_H-M   'P 1'
#
loop_
_entity.id
_entity.type
_entity.pdbx_description
1 polymer ?
#
loop_
_entity_poly.entity_id
_entity_poly.type
_entity_poly.pdbx_seq_one_letter_code
_entity_poly.pdbx_strand_id
1 'polypeptide(L)'
;ADFEDMYRIIRVDKQKRVLWVPAAAVRKIQKAPYAEMVLHEMWCVANLRIKDIMFAGDSAAVSFHDPESRIQFEHPWPCPMVTTDGHNSAFYLTNARELLDVPGEWYHDIRAGKLYYYPRQGELIEEAVVPAVETLLRVEGTLDRPVRNIRIEGLTFSYSTWMRPSLKGHIPLQAGMYLTDAYKLRPQIVRSKNHKLDNQGWLE
;
A
#
# COMPACT_ATOMS: atom_id res chain seq x y z
N ALA A 1 -2.83 -14.86 -7.50
CA ALA A 1 -1.65 -15.14 -8.33
C ALA A 1 -0.53 -15.60 -7.42
N ASP A 2 0.19 -16.64 -7.81
CA ASP A 2 1.40 -17.04 -7.10
C ASP A 2 2.45 -15.93 -7.19
N PHE A 3 3.29 -15.81 -6.16
CA PHE A 3 4.34 -14.78 -6.11
C PHE A 3 5.28 -14.87 -7.33
N GLU A 4 5.45 -16.04 -7.91
CA GLU A 4 6.25 -16.26 -9.12
C GLU A 4 5.61 -15.67 -10.38
N ASP A 5 4.28 -15.56 -10.41
CA ASP A 5 3.51 -15.02 -11.54
C ASP A 5 3.33 -13.51 -11.50
N MET A 6 3.76 -12.84 -10.42
CA MET A 6 3.66 -11.39 -10.30
C MET A 6 4.58 -10.68 -11.27
N TYR A 7 4.12 -9.56 -11.79
CA TYR A 7 4.99 -8.65 -12.53
C TYR A 7 6.12 -8.14 -11.63
N ARG A 8 7.25 -7.82 -12.25
CA ARG A 8 8.41 -7.26 -11.57
C ARG A 8 8.77 -5.90 -12.14
N ILE A 9 9.27 -5.01 -11.30
CA ILE A 9 9.80 -3.73 -11.78
C ILE A 9 11.03 -3.95 -12.65
N ILE A 10 11.23 -3.08 -13.64
CA ILE A 10 12.36 -3.14 -14.58
C ILE A 10 13.50 -2.27 -14.07
N ARG A 11 13.17 -1.07 -13.59
CA ARG A 11 14.14 -0.05 -13.18
C ARG A 11 13.53 0.91 -12.17
N VAL A 12 14.37 1.46 -11.32
CA VAL A 12 14.04 2.55 -10.38
C VAL A 12 14.74 3.83 -10.85
N ASP A 13 13.99 4.89 -11.11
CA ASP A 13 14.53 6.22 -11.39
C ASP A 13 14.25 7.13 -10.18
N LYS A 14 15.25 7.24 -9.30
CA LYS A 14 15.14 8.01 -8.07
C LYS A 14 15.00 9.51 -8.30
N GLN A 15 15.63 10.04 -9.35
CA GLN A 15 15.57 11.47 -9.65
C GLN A 15 14.19 11.92 -10.11
N LYS A 16 13.57 11.11 -10.97
CA LYS A 16 12.21 11.36 -11.47
C LYS A 16 11.12 10.81 -10.56
N ARG A 17 11.50 10.04 -9.54
CA ARG A 17 10.59 9.33 -8.61
C ARG A 17 9.58 8.46 -9.36
N VAL A 18 10.07 7.62 -10.26
CA VAL A 18 9.24 6.67 -11.02
C VAL A 18 9.81 5.26 -10.96
N LEU A 19 8.91 4.29 -11.02
CA LEU A 19 9.22 2.89 -11.28
C LEU A 19 8.92 2.56 -12.72
N TRP A 20 9.87 1.94 -13.40
CA TRP A 20 9.67 1.39 -14.73
C TRP A 20 9.17 -0.04 -14.61
N VAL A 21 8.09 -0.35 -15.31
CA VAL A 21 7.40 -1.64 -15.29
C VAL A 21 7.10 -2.09 -16.72
N PRO A 22 6.79 -3.38 -16.96
CA PRO A 22 6.26 -3.83 -18.24
C PRO A 22 4.96 -3.09 -18.57
N ALA A 23 4.85 -2.53 -19.78
CA ALA A 23 3.67 -1.77 -20.22
C ALA A 23 2.39 -2.61 -20.13
N ALA A 24 2.49 -3.93 -20.42
CA ALA A 24 1.38 -4.85 -20.33
C ALA A 24 0.74 -4.89 -18.94
N ALA A 25 1.56 -4.76 -17.87
CA ALA A 25 1.08 -4.81 -16.49
C ALA A 25 0.11 -3.68 -16.13
N VAL A 26 0.31 -2.47 -16.70
CA VAL A 26 -0.42 -1.26 -16.30
C VAL A 26 -1.39 -0.75 -17.38
N ARG A 27 -1.46 -1.38 -18.53
CA ARG A 27 -2.26 -0.92 -19.68
C ARG A 27 -3.75 -0.82 -19.36
N LYS A 28 -4.30 -1.80 -18.63
CA LYS A 28 -5.72 -1.83 -18.26
C LYS A 28 -6.12 -0.64 -17.38
N ILE A 29 -5.21 -0.17 -16.51
CA ILE A 29 -5.50 0.82 -15.47
C ILE A 29 -5.09 2.25 -15.81
N GLN A 30 -4.69 2.53 -17.05
CA GLN A 30 -4.17 3.85 -17.47
C GLN A 30 -5.07 5.03 -17.08
N LYS A 31 -6.37 4.81 -16.99
CA LYS A 31 -7.37 5.85 -16.66
C LYS A 31 -8.05 5.63 -15.32
N ALA A 32 -7.60 4.65 -14.54
CA ALA A 32 -8.18 4.33 -13.25
C ALA A 32 -7.77 5.37 -12.19
N PRO A 33 -8.71 6.14 -11.62
CA PRO A 33 -8.38 7.31 -10.79
C PRO A 33 -7.82 6.96 -9.41
N TYR A 34 -8.01 5.71 -8.96
CA TYR A 34 -7.66 5.27 -7.61
C TYR A 34 -6.78 4.02 -7.60
N ALA A 35 -6.23 3.66 -8.77
CA ALA A 35 -5.38 2.49 -8.87
C ALA A 35 -4.19 2.57 -7.91
N GLU A 36 -3.86 1.46 -7.32
CA GLU A 36 -2.75 1.29 -6.39
C GLU A 36 -1.82 0.19 -6.88
N MET A 37 -0.54 0.39 -6.63
CA MET A 37 0.48 -0.64 -6.81
C MET A 37 0.84 -1.21 -5.43
N VAL A 38 0.67 -2.51 -5.27
CA VAL A 38 1.15 -3.25 -4.11
C VAL A 38 2.51 -3.80 -4.46
N LEU A 39 3.55 -3.20 -3.89
CA LEU A 39 4.95 -3.49 -4.18
C LEU A 39 5.55 -4.34 -3.07
N HIS A 40 6.11 -5.48 -3.44
CA HIS A 40 6.83 -6.37 -2.53
C HIS A 40 8.30 -5.93 -2.42
N GLU A 41 8.69 -5.59 -1.23
CA GLU A 41 10.05 -5.21 -0.88
C GLU A 41 10.66 -6.26 0.05
N MET A 42 11.92 -6.12 0.44
CA MET A 42 12.65 -7.16 1.16
C MET A 42 11.94 -7.63 2.45
N TRP A 43 11.36 -6.71 3.22
CA TRP A 43 10.72 -7.03 4.52
C TRP A 43 9.37 -6.35 4.69
N CYS A 44 8.83 -5.76 3.66
CA CYS A 44 7.52 -5.15 3.73
C CYS A 44 6.77 -5.20 2.40
N VAL A 45 5.50 -4.87 2.46
CA VAL A 45 4.64 -4.66 1.31
C VAL A 45 4.17 -3.22 1.35
N ALA A 46 4.53 -2.44 0.33
CA ALA A 46 4.13 -1.05 0.21
C ALA A 46 2.91 -0.90 -0.71
N ASN A 47 1.91 -0.14 -0.29
CA ASN A 47 0.78 0.23 -1.15
C ASN A 47 0.94 1.67 -1.59
N LEU A 48 1.11 1.85 -2.90
CA LEU A 48 1.46 3.12 -3.52
C LEU A 48 0.33 3.57 -4.43
N ARG A 49 -0.28 4.71 -4.14
CA ARG A 49 -1.33 5.29 -4.98
C ARG A 49 -0.71 5.80 -6.27
N ILE A 50 -1.18 5.27 -7.41
CA ILE A 50 -0.68 5.65 -8.73
C ILE A 50 -1.17 7.05 -9.08
N LYS A 51 -0.23 7.91 -9.45
CA LYS A 51 -0.50 9.29 -9.86
C LYS A 51 -0.59 9.42 -11.38
N ASP A 52 0.38 8.83 -12.09
CA ASP A 52 0.45 8.91 -13.55
C ASP A 52 1.22 7.72 -14.13
N ILE A 53 0.91 7.37 -15.38
CA ILE A 53 1.52 6.27 -16.14
C ILE A 53 1.91 6.80 -17.51
N MET A 54 3.21 6.84 -17.82
CA MET A 54 3.75 7.23 -19.12
C MET A 54 4.31 6.02 -19.84
N PHE A 55 3.75 5.70 -21.00
CA PHE A 55 4.20 4.58 -21.83
C PHE A 55 5.42 4.93 -22.70
N ALA A 56 6.35 4.00 -22.80
CA ALA A 56 7.54 4.07 -23.65
C ALA A 56 7.84 2.69 -24.24
N GLY A 57 7.28 2.40 -25.40
CA GLY A 57 7.36 1.09 -26.02
C GLY A 57 6.74 -0.01 -25.16
N ASP A 58 7.51 -1.03 -24.84
CA ASP A 58 7.08 -2.18 -24.04
C ASP A 58 7.20 -1.95 -22.53
N SER A 59 7.60 -0.76 -22.12
CA SER A 59 7.69 -0.36 -20.72
C SER A 59 6.84 0.87 -20.42
N ALA A 60 6.58 1.11 -19.13
CA ALA A 60 5.88 2.28 -18.65
C ALA A 60 6.55 2.81 -17.39
N ALA A 61 6.64 4.13 -17.28
CA ALA A 61 7.07 4.82 -16.07
C ALA A 61 5.84 5.15 -15.22
N VAL A 62 5.81 4.63 -14.01
CA VAL A 62 4.73 4.82 -13.03
C VAL A 62 5.20 5.76 -11.95
N SER A 63 4.48 6.86 -11.74
CA SER A 63 4.67 7.79 -10.63
C SER A 63 3.57 7.64 -9.59
N PHE A 64 3.84 8.09 -8.37
CA PHE A 64 2.95 7.92 -7.23
C PHE A 64 2.64 9.25 -6.55
N HIS A 65 1.57 9.29 -5.80
CA HIS A 65 1.23 10.45 -4.97
C HIS A 65 2.21 10.59 -3.80
N ASP A 66 2.32 11.80 -3.26
CA ASP A 66 2.99 12.03 -1.99
C ASP A 66 2.00 11.78 -0.82
N PRO A 67 2.46 11.35 0.36
CA PRO A 67 3.86 11.26 0.81
C PRO A 67 4.59 9.97 0.40
N GLU A 68 3.89 8.93 -0.03
CA GLU A 68 4.49 7.61 -0.31
C GLU A 68 5.54 7.67 -1.42
N SER A 69 5.35 8.51 -2.44
CA SER A 69 6.35 8.71 -3.49
C SER A 69 7.69 9.18 -2.92
N ARG A 70 7.66 10.19 -2.06
CA ARG A 70 8.89 10.69 -1.44
C ARG A 70 9.58 9.64 -0.60
N ILE A 71 8.81 8.91 0.23
CA ILE A 71 9.36 7.89 1.11
C ILE A 71 10.04 6.80 0.29
N GLN A 72 9.41 6.30 -0.77
CA GLN A 72 9.94 5.24 -1.62
C GLN A 72 11.24 5.60 -2.33
N PHE A 73 11.43 6.85 -2.69
CA PHE A 73 12.59 7.27 -3.48
C PHE A 73 13.67 8.01 -2.67
N GLU A 74 13.32 8.59 -1.53
CA GLU A 74 14.26 9.31 -0.65
C GLU A 74 14.75 8.44 0.52
N HIS A 75 13.88 7.57 1.06
CA HIS A 75 14.25 6.70 2.17
C HIS A 75 15.12 5.54 1.68
N PRO A 76 16.20 5.20 2.39
CA PRO A 76 17.12 4.16 1.94
C PRO A 76 16.54 2.74 2.10
N TRP A 77 15.57 2.59 3.00
CA TRP A 77 15.02 1.29 3.36
C TRP A 77 13.73 1.46 4.22
N PRO A 78 12.61 0.74 3.93
CA PRO A 78 12.40 -0.14 2.77
C PRO A 78 12.35 0.66 1.46
N CYS A 79 12.76 0.06 0.38
CA CYS A 79 12.78 0.68 -0.95
C CYS A 79 12.64 -0.34 -2.07
N PRO A 80 12.19 0.06 -3.26
CA PRO A 80 12.12 -0.80 -4.43
C PRO A 80 13.51 -1.30 -4.82
N MET A 81 13.62 -2.59 -5.12
CA MET A 81 14.89 -3.23 -5.44
C MET A 81 14.92 -3.72 -6.89
N VAL A 82 16.05 -3.48 -7.53
CA VAL A 82 16.43 -4.08 -8.80
C VAL A 82 17.76 -4.81 -8.59
N THR A 83 17.78 -6.09 -8.89
CA THR A 83 18.92 -6.96 -8.63
C THR A 83 19.51 -7.48 -9.94
N THR A 84 20.76 -7.88 -9.92
CA THR A 84 21.47 -8.41 -11.11
C THR A 84 21.05 -9.82 -11.49
N ASP A 85 20.48 -10.56 -10.56
CA ASP A 85 20.00 -11.94 -10.73
C ASP A 85 18.50 -12.02 -11.09
N GLY A 86 17.85 -10.87 -11.32
CA GLY A 86 16.44 -10.81 -11.74
C GLY A 86 15.42 -10.88 -10.61
N HIS A 87 15.85 -10.94 -9.34
CA HIS A 87 14.96 -10.90 -8.19
C HIS A 87 14.50 -9.47 -7.86
N ASN A 88 14.03 -8.76 -8.89
CA ASN A 88 13.47 -7.42 -8.72
C ASN A 88 12.20 -7.46 -7.87
N SER A 89 11.88 -6.35 -7.22
CA SER A 89 10.64 -6.20 -6.47
C SER A 89 9.44 -6.58 -7.33
N ALA A 90 8.66 -7.54 -6.85
CA ALA A 90 7.42 -7.97 -7.48
C ALA A 90 6.29 -7.01 -7.12
N PHE A 91 5.28 -6.92 -7.97
CA PHE A 91 4.11 -6.09 -7.69
C PHE A 91 2.85 -6.66 -8.33
N TYR A 92 1.72 -6.26 -7.77
CA TYR A 92 0.41 -6.38 -8.40
C TYR A 92 -0.38 -5.07 -8.24
N LEU A 93 -1.49 -4.97 -8.94
CA LEU A 93 -2.32 -3.78 -8.97
C LEU A 93 -3.64 -4.04 -8.26
N THR A 94 -4.15 -3.02 -7.60
CA THR A 94 -5.43 -3.05 -6.88
C THR A 94 -6.22 -1.77 -7.10
N ASN A 95 -7.41 -1.74 -6.57
CA ASN A 95 -8.27 -0.57 -6.46
C ASN A 95 -8.58 0.10 -7.81
N ALA A 96 -8.85 -0.73 -8.83
CA ALA A 96 -9.32 -0.26 -10.12
C ALA A 96 -10.46 -1.14 -10.64
N ARG A 97 -11.51 -0.53 -11.18
CA ARG A 97 -12.67 -1.25 -11.73
C ARG A 97 -12.27 -2.17 -12.88
N GLU A 98 -11.27 -1.76 -13.65
CA GLU A 98 -10.74 -2.47 -14.80
C GLU A 98 -10.05 -3.79 -14.45
N LEU A 99 -9.83 -4.03 -13.16
CA LEU A 99 -9.26 -5.26 -12.61
C LEU A 99 -10.30 -6.25 -12.10
N LEU A 100 -11.60 -5.95 -12.20
CA LEU A 100 -12.68 -6.89 -11.89
C LEU A 100 -12.82 -7.92 -12.99
N ASP A 101 -11.95 -8.91 -13.02
CA ASP A 101 -11.91 -9.93 -14.07
C ASP A 101 -12.03 -11.38 -13.54
N VAL A 102 -12.06 -11.58 -12.21
CA VAL A 102 -12.24 -12.88 -11.57
C VAL A 102 -13.45 -12.88 -10.62
N PRO A 103 -14.31 -13.91 -10.64
CA PRO A 103 -15.45 -14.02 -9.73
C PRO A 103 -15.04 -13.97 -8.25
N GLY A 104 -15.72 -13.14 -7.48
CA GLY A 104 -15.44 -12.88 -6.06
C GLY A 104 -14.66 -11.60 -5.80
N GLU A 105 -14.22 -10.92 -6.84
CA GLU A 105 -13.60 -9.60 -6.72
C GLU A 105 -14.63 -8.49 -6.53
N TRP A 106 -14.18 -7.40 -5.92
CA TRP A 106 -15.00 -6.23 -5.68
C TRP A 106 -14.21 -4.93 -5.85
N TYR A 107 -14.93 -3.86 -6.17
CA TYR A 107 -14.36 -2.51 -6.29
C TYR A 107 -15.31 -1.48 -5.70
N HIS A 108 -14.79 -0.58 -4.87
CA HIS A 108 -15.52 0.53 -4.30
C HIS A 108 -15.22 1.82 -5.06
N ASP A 109 -16.17 2.28 -5.85
CA ASP A 109 -16.12 3.61 -6.47
C ASP A 109 -16.54 4.66 -5.44
N ILE A 110 -15.57 5.26 -4.79
CA ILE A 110 -15.76 6.26 -3.73
C ILE A 110 -16.51 7.50 -4.27
N ARG A 111 -16.25 7.91 -5.52
CA ARG A 111 -16.88 9.08 -6.13
C ARG A 111 -18.35 8.84 -6.44
N ALA A 112 -18.64 7.68 -6.99
CA ALA A 112 -20.01 7.31 -7.32
C ALA A 112 -20.80 6.79 -6.10
N GLY A 113 -20.12 6.51 -4.97
CA GLY A 113 -20.72 5.87 -3.80
C GLY A 113 -21.28 4.49 -4.12
N LYS A 114 -20.61 3.74 -5.01
CA LYS A 114 -21.07 2.44 -5.49
C LYS A 114 -20.04 1.36 -5.21
N LEU A 115 -20.55 0.21 -4.77
CA LEU A 115 -19.80 -1.01 -4.67
C LEU A 115 -20.11 -1.89 -5.88
N TYR A 116 -19.06 -2.35 -6.58
CA TYR A 116 -19.15 -3.29 -7.68
C TYR A 116 -18.60 -4.63 -7.18
N TYR A 117 -19.30 -5.70 -7.51
CA TYR A 117 -18.92 -7.05 -7.16
C TYR A 117 -19.08 -7.97 -8.37
N TYR A 118 -18.12 -8.84 -8.61
CA TYR A 118 -18.20 -9.88 -9.63
C TYR A 118 -18.65 -11.20 -8.98
N PRO A 119 -19.93 -11.60 -9.11
CA PRO A 119 -20.45 -12.77 -8.38
C PRO A 119 -19.79 -14.07 -8.79
N ARG A 120 -19.62 -14.98 -7.84
CA ARG A 120 -19.25 -16.37 -8.13
C ARG A 120 -20.42 -17.13 -8.72
N GLN A 121 -20.12 -18.19 -9.46
CA GLN A 121 -21.19 -19.00 -10.07
C GLN A 121 -22.14 -19.56 -8.99
N GLY A 122 -23.45 -19.33 -9.16
CA GLY A 122 -24.50 -19.79 -8.24
C GLY A 122 -24.63 -18.97 -6.95
N GLU A 123 -23.86 -17.88 -6.80
CA GLU A 123 -23.97 -16.99 -5.66
C GLU A 123 -25.17 -16.03 -5.84
N LEU A 124 -26.08 -16.04 -4.87
CA LEU A 124 -27.16 -15.08 -4.76
C LEU A 124 -26.77 -14.05 -3.70
N ILE A 125 -26.68 -12.79 -4.09
CA ILE A 125 -26.36 -11.70 -3.17
C ILE A 125 -27.67 -11.09 -2.69
N GLU A 126 -28.14 -11.51 -1.53
CA GLU A 126 -29.34 -10.94 -0.89
C GLU A 126 -28.93 -9.79 0.04
N GLU A 127 -27.79 -9.91 0.72
CA GLU A 127 -27.26 -8.91 1.64
C GLU A 127 -25.76 -8.73 1.45
N ALA A 128 -25.30 -7.49 1.65
CA ALA A 128 -23.86 -7.18 1.69
C ALA A 128 -23.56 -6.30 2.90
N VAL A 129 -22.52 -6.66 3.66
CA VAL A 129 -22.04 -5.86 4.78
C VAL A 129 -20.75 -5.16 4.39
N VAL A 130 -20.74 -3.84 4.44
CA VAL A 130 -19.56 -3.02 4.20
C VAL A 130 -19.05 -2.51 5.55
N PRO A 131 -17.94 -3.03 6.07
CA PRO A 131 -17.38 -2.57 7.34
C PRO A 131 -16.95 -1.10 7.24
N ALA A 132 -17.23 -0.33 8.29
CA ALA A 132 -16.92 1.10 8.35
C ALA A 132 -16.04 1.52 9.53
N VAL A 133 -15.75 0.59 10.45
CA VAL A 133 -14.96 0.87 11.66
C VAL A 133 -13.83 -0.13 11.84
N GLU A 134 -12.66 0.35 12.24
CA GLU A 134 -11.49 -0.50 12.54
C GLU A 134 -11.59 -1.11 13.94
N THR A 135 -12.04 -0.31 14.92
CA THR A 135 -12.04 -0.68 16.33
C THR A 135 -13.45 -0.91 16.81
N LEU A 136 -13.79 -2.16 17.09
CA LEU A 136 -15.13 -2.55 17.60
C LEU A 136 -15.24 -2.41 19.11
N LEU A 137 -14.14 -2.52 19.83
CA LEU A 137 -14.08 -2.34 21.27
C LEU A 137 -12.79 -1.61 21.64
N ARG A 138 -12.90 -0.57 22.43
CA ARG A 138 -11.78 0.21 22.92
C ARG A 138 -11.74 0.20 24.44
N VAL A 139 -10.60 -0.20 24.99
CA VAL A 139 -10.34 -0.19 26.44
C VAL A 139 -9.13 0.69 26.68
N GLU A 140 -9.33 1.83 27.32
CA GLU A 140 -8.30 2.85 27.49
C GLU A 140 -7.95 3.09 28.95
N GLY A 141 -6.66 3.10 29.22
CA GLY A 141 -6.07 3.52 30.49
C GLY A 141 -4.84 4.39 30.23
N THR A 142 -4.25 4.88 31.30
CA THR A 142 -2.95 5.57 31.26
C THR A 142 -1.90 4.73 31.98
N LEU A 143 -0.61 5.11 31.86
CA LEU A 143 0.45 4.44 32.64
C LEU A 143 0.21 4.53 34.14
N ASP A 144 -0.32 5.66 34.62
CA ASP A 144 -0.62 5.87 36.04
C ASP A 144 -1.95 5.27 36.49
N ARG A 145 -2.88 5.06 35.55
CA ARG A 145 -4.21 4.49 35.75
C ARG A 145 -4.51 3.42 34.71
N PRO A 146 -3.80 2.29 34.75
CA PRO A 146 -4.04 1.20 33.81
C PRO A 146 -5.41 0.56 34.09
N VAL A 147 -6.10 0.19 33.01
CA VAL A 147 -7.33 -0.59 33.14
C VAL A 147 -6.97 -2.00 33.59
N ARG A 148 -7.69 -2.51 34.59
CA ARG A 148 -7.44 -3.83 35.19
C ARG A 148 -8.72 -4.60 35.42
N ASN A 149 -8.61 -5.92 35.54
CA ASN A 149 -9.71 -6.83 35.94
C ASN A 149 -10.93 -6.79 35.01
N ILE A 150 -10.70 -6.59 33.70
CA ILE A 150 -11.76 -6.71 32.69
C ILE A 150 -11.84 -8.16 32.24
N ARG A 151 -13.06 -8.66 32.16
CA ARG A 151 -13.41 -9.95 31.58
C ARG A 151 -14.49 -9.72 30.54
N ILE A 152 -14.25 -10.22 29.32
CA ILE A 152 -15.17 -10.12 28.19
C ILE A 152 -15.49 -11.55 27.76
N GLU A 153 -16.77 -11.93 27.83
CA GLU A 153 -17.22 -13.28 27.53
C GLU A 153 -18.51 -13.25 26.73
N GLY A 154 -18.69 -14.26 25.89
CA GLY A 154 -19.92 -14.50 25.14
C GLY A 154 -20.22 -13.47 24.04
N LEU A 155 -19.23 -12.68 23.63
CA LEU A 155 -19.37 -11.69 22.54
C LEU A 155 -18.66 -12.18 21.27
N THR A 156 -19.28 -11.90 20.14
CA THR A 156 -18.66 -12.07 18.82
C THR A 156 -18.34 -10.72 18.24
N PHE A 157 -17.09 -10.49 17.85
CA PHE A 157 -16.64 -9.31 17.16
C PHE A 157 -16.47 -9.64 15.67
N SER A 158 -17.22 -8.99 14.80
CA SER A 158 -17.20 -9.23 13.36
C SER A 158 -17.40 -7.96 12.58
N TYR A 159 -17.10 -8.01 11.27
CA TYR A 159 -17.29 -6.91 10.35
C TYR A 159 -16.48 -5.64 10.71
N SER A 160 -15.28 -5.81 11.26
CA SER A 160 -14.31 -4.73 11.32
C SER A 160 -13.62 -4.57 9.97
N THR A 161 -13.06 -3.41 9.72
CA THR A 161 -12.26 -3.12 8.53
C THR A 161 -10.85 -2.71 8.93
N TRP A 162 -9.96 -2.69 7.97
CA TRP A 162 -8.66 -2.06 8.08
C TRP A 162 -8.62 -0.83 7.16
N MET A 163 -8.49 0.35 7.77
CA MET A 163 -8.57 1.62 7.04
C MET A 163 -7.28 1.99 6.29
N ARG A 164 -6.34 1.06 6.24
CA ARG A 164 -5.13 1.21 5.43
C ARG A 164 -5.15 0.23 4.26
N PRO A 165 -4.56 0.57 3.12
CA PRO A 165 -3.91 1.85 2.83
C PRO A 165 -4.91 3.01 2.90
N SER A 166 -4.44 4.10 3.47
CA SER A 166 -5.23 5.32 3.65
C SER A 166 -4.98 6.31 2.52
N LEU A 167 -5.49 7.54 2.69
CA LEU A 167 -5.24 8.66 1.79
C LEU A 167 -3.75 9.04 1.62
N LYS A 168 -2.85 8.40 2.34
CA LYS A 168 -1.39 8.62 2.28
C LYS A 168 -0.61 7.41 1.73
N GLY A 169 -1.31 6.39 1.22
CA GLY A 169 -0.71 5.10 0.92
C GLY A 169 -0.30 4.34 2.19
N HIS A 170 0.54 3.33 2.05
CA HIS A 170 0.97 2.49 3.16
C HIS A 170 2.39 1.99 2.95
N ILE A 171 3.31 2.39 3.82
CA ILE A 171 4.69 1.91 3.85
C ILE A 171 5.03 1.56 5.29
N PRO A 172 4.95 0.27 5.66
CA PRO A 172 5.27 -0.17 7.00
C PRO A 172 6.78 -0.33 7.20
N LEU A 173 7.22 -0.21 8.44
CA LEU A 173 8.53 -0.64 8.90
C LEU A 173 8.44 -1.99 9.61
N GLN A 174 9.57 -2.67 9.71
CA GLN A 174 9.70 -3.95 10.37
C GLN A 174 9.19 -3.97 11.83
N ALA A 175 9.31 -2.86 12.54
CA ALA A 175 8.84 -2.72 13.92
C ALA A 175 7.34 -2.32 14.05
N GLY A 176 6.55 -2.42 12.99
CA GLY A 176 5.12 -2.10 13.00
C GLY A 176 4.79 -0.62 12.90
N MET A 177 5.77 0.25 12.71
CA MET A 177 5.58 1.67 12.48
C MET A 177 5.22 1.93 11.00
N TYR A 178 4.36 2.92 10.75
CA TYR A 178 4.01 3.35 9.40
C TYR A 178 4.78 4.59 9.00
N LEU A 179 5.69 4.44 8.05
CA LEU A 179 6.51 5.56 7.55
C LEU A 179 5.68 6.71 7.00
N THR A 180 4.56 6.41 6.36
CA THR A 180 3.66 7.43 5.81
C THR A 180 3.07 8.36 6.86
N ASP A 181 2.99 7.92 8.10
CA ASP A 181 2.47 8.71 9.20
C ASP A 181 3.58 9.42 10.00
N ALA A 182 4.73 8.76 10.13
CA ALA A 182 5.81 9.20 11.01
C ALA A 182 6.99 9.86 10.26
N TYR A 183 7.08 9.70 8.93
CA TYR A 183 8.21 10.20 8.15
C TYR A 183 8.26 11.72 8.13
N LYS A 184 9.38 12.28 8.58
CA LYS A 184 9.70 13.70 8.43
C LYS A 184 10.82 13.91 7.42
N LEU A 185 10.87 15.11 6.89
CA LEU A 185 11.99 15.54 6.08
C LEU A 185 13.29 15.43 6.88
N ARG A 186 14.29 14.85 6.23
CA ARG A 186 15.65 14.85 6.77
C ARG A 186 16.10 16.29 6.99
N PRO A 187 16.64 16.64 8.17
CA PRO A 187 17.15 17.99 8.40
C PRO A 187 18.36 18.27 7.49
N GLN A 188 18.51 19.51 7.07
CA GLN A 188 19.63 19.91 6.21
C GLN A 188 20.99 19.75 6.91
N ILE A 189 21.01 19.88 8.25
CA ILE A 189 22.21 19.72 9.05
C ILE A 189 22.11 18.39 9.80
N VAL A 190 22.92 17.43 9.40
CA VAL A 190 23.02 16.14 10.06
C VAL A 190 24.16 16.19 11.08
N ARG A 191 23.85 16.05 12.37
CA ARG A 191 24.82 16.07 13.45
C ARG A 191 25.39 14.70 13.78
N SER A 192 24.74 13.64 13.36
CA SER A 192 25.18 12.26 13.62
C SER A 192 26.18 11.80 12.58
N LYS A 193 27.23 11.12 13.03
CA LYS A 193 28.17 10.40 12.15
C LYS A 193 27.69 8.98 11.82
N ASN A 194 26.54 8.57 12.35
CA ASN A 194 25.97 7.26 12.09
C ASN A 194 25.23 7.28 10.75
N HIS A 195 25.86 6.76 9.72
CA HIS A 195 25.33 6.70 8.36
C HIS A 195 23.94 6.07 8.26
N LYS A 196 23.61 5.11 9.12
CA LYS A 196 22.29 4.48 9.10
C LYS A 196 21.18 5.46 9.50
N LEU A 197 21.39 6.22 10.55
CA LEU A 197 20.44 7.25 10.99
C LEU A 197 20.38 8.41 10.01
N ASP A 198 21.54 8.81 9.48
CA ASP A 198 21.63 9.92 8.53
C ASP A 198 20.86 9.67 7.23
N ASN A 199 20.77 8.40 6.82
CA ASN A 199 20.13 8.01 5.57
C ASN A 199 18.64 7.62 5.72
N GLN A 200 18.14 7.43 6.93
CA GLN A 200 16.79 6.93 7.16
C GLN A 200 15.72 8.04 7.29
N GLY A 201 16.11 9.31 7.27
CA GLY A 201 15.22 10.40 7.64
C GLY A 201 14.96 10.42 9.16
N TRP A 202 14.07 11.27 9.58
CA TRP A 202 13.69 11.38 11.00
C TRP A 202 12.29 10.80 11.19
N LEU A 203 12.20 9.88 12.13
CA LEU A 203 10.94 9.34 12.62
C LEU A 203 10.64 10.00 13.97
N GLU A 204 9.40 10.37 14.21
CA GLU A 204 8.91 10.81 15.52
C GLU A 204 8.52 9.65 16.41
#